data_c701132ea2c6d76aa2e5052f0471c610
#
_entry.id   c701132ea2c6d76aa2e5052f0471c610
#
_cell.length_a   1.000
_cell.length_b   1.000
_cell.length_c   1.000
_cell.angle_alpha   90.00
_cell.angle_beta   90.00
_cell.angle_gamma   90.00
#
_symmetry.space_group_name_H-M   'P 1'
#
loop_
_entity.id
_entity.type
_entity.pdbx_description
1 polymer ?
#
loop_
_entity_poly.entity_id
_entity_poly.type
_entity_poly.pdbx_seq_one_letter_code
_entity_poly.pdbx_strand_id
1 'polypeptide(L)'
;FYVSPLGRAKDTASCTLKKLGRKAQECKWLREFDVQVKRPDRNGEKIIPWDWLPQDWTKEENFFRFDRWWDNDILCEGKMKEAYDWVTGSLDKVLAEHGYVREGHYYRVKKENEDTLVFFCHFGVSCILISYLLSISPMVMLHNFCAAPSSVSTLVTEERRKGIASFRMSSFGDISHLYAHNEPPAFAARFCETYDNKQQRHD
;
A
#
# COMPACT_ATOMS: atom_id res chain seq x y z
N PHE A 1 3.85 4.18 -16.20
CA PHE A 1 4.13 2.91 -15.52
C PHE A 1 5.34 3.09 -14.62
N TYR A 2 5.22 2.64 -13.36
CA TYR A 2 6.22 2.73 -12.30
C TYR A 2 6.41 1.35 -11.70
N VAL A 3 7.64 0.98 -11.35
CA VAL A 3 7.94 -0.36 -10.85
C VAL A 3 8.93 -0.33 -9.69
N SER A 4 8.69 -1.19 -8.71
CA SER A 4 9.63 -1.48 -7.63
C SER A 4 10.96 -2.01 -8.17
N PRO A 5 12.10 -1.72 -7.54
CA PRO A 5 13.39 -2.29 -7.92
C PRO A 5 13.49 -3.82 -7.67
N LEU A 6 12.57 -4.40 -6.88
CA LEU A 6 12.63 -5.82 -6.52
C LEU A 6 12.21 -6.73 -7.70
N GLY A 7 12.94 -7.84 -7.89
CA GLY A 7 12.78 -8.75 -9.03
C GLY A 7 11.34 -9.22 -9.22
N ARG A 8 10.67 -9.70 -8.17
CA ARG A 8 9.28 -10.18 -8.23
C ARG A 8 8.29 -9.16 -8.80
N ALA A 9 8.48 -7.86 -8.53
CA ALA A 9 7.62 -6.81 -9.09
C ALA A 9 7.96 -6.53 -10.56
N LYS A 10 9.25 -6.56 -10.92
CA LYS A 10 9.71 -6.45 -12.32
C LYS A 10 9.22 -7.61 -13.17
N ASP A 11 9.26 -8.82 -12.64
CA ASP A 11 8.77 -10.02 -13.32
C ASP A 11 7.27 -9.90 -13.59
N THR A 12 6.47 -9.51 -12.59
CA THR A 12 5.04 -9.24 -12.76
C THR A 12 4.80 -8.15 -13.81
N ALA A 13 5.52 -7.03 -13.74
CA ALA A 13 5.40 -5.94 -14.69
C ALA A 13 5.75 -6.35 -16.13
N SER A 14 6.73 -7.24 -16.30
CA SER A 14 7.32 -7.58 -17.59
C SER A 14 6.29 -8.09 -18.60
N CYS A 15 5.33 -8.92 -18.16
CA CYS A 15 4.27 -9.46 -19.01
C CYS A 15 3.38 -8.34 -19.58
N THR A 16 2.92 -7.44 -18.73
CA THR A 16 2.08 -6.30 -19.13
C THR A 16 2.84 -5.33 -20.01
N LEU A 17 4.05 -4.95 -19.61
CA LEU A 17 4.88 -3.99 -20.34
C LEU A 17 5.24 -4.51 -21.73
N LYS A 18 5.60 -5.78 -21.85
CA LYS A 18 5.88 -6.43 -23.15
C LYS A 18 4.66 -6.43 -24.06
N LYS A 19 3.49 -6.81 -23.52
CA LYS A 19 2.22 -6.84 -24.28
C LYS A 19 1.82 -5.47 -24.80
N LEU A 20 2.04 -4.42 -24.01
CA LEU A 20 1.67 -3.04 -24.35
C LEU A 20 2.77 -2.27 -25.10
N GLY A 21 3.96 -2.84 -25.29
CA GLY A 21 5.11 -2.13 -25.87
C GLY A 21 5.55 -0.93 -25.02
N ARG A 22 5.39 -0.98 -23.70
CA ARG A 22 5.70 0.10 -22.77
C ARG A 22 6.91 -0.20 -21.91
N LYS A 23 7.47 0.84 -21.30
CA LYS A 23 8.51 0.76 -20.26
C LYS A 23 7.98 1.31 -18.96
N ALA A 24 8.52 0.86 -17.85
CA ALA A 24 8.25 1.41 -16.53
C ALA A 24 9.47 2.14 -15.98
N GLN A 25 9.22 3.21 -15.25
CA GLN A 25 10.23 3.90 -14.45
C GLN A 25 10.47 3.13 -13.16
N GLU A 26 11.72 2.74 -12.91
CA GLU A 26 12.10 2.11 -11.65
C GLU A 26 12.14 3.15 -10.53
N CYS A 27 11.42 2.85 -9.44
CA CYS A 27 11.29 3.74 -8.29
C CYS A 27 11.72 3.04 -6.99
N LYS A 28 12.78 3.51 -6.35
CA LYS A 28 13.29 2.92 -5.10
C LYS A 28 12.27 2.96 -3.96
N TRP A 29 11.42 3.97 -3.93
CA TRP A 29 10.36 4.15 -2.92
C TRP A 29 9.17 3.20 -3.08
N LEU A 30 9.09 2.47 -4.21
CA LEU A 30 8.09 1.41 -4.44
C LEU A 30 8.54 0.02 -3.96
N ARG A 31 9.74 -0.11 -3.37
CA ARG A 31 10.13 -1.38 -2.74
C ARG A 31 9.17 -1.72 -1.59
N GLU A 32 9.19 -2.97 -1.13
CA GLU A 32 8.36 -3.33 0.02
C GLU A 32 8.65 -2.42 1.22
N PHE A 33 7.62 -2.07 1.95
CA PHE A 33 7.70 -1.24 3.14
C PHE A 33 8.19 -2.11 4.31
N ASP A 34 9.46 -2.45 4.29
CA ASP A 34 10.11 -3.44 5.16
C ASP A 34 10.82 -2.80 6.36
N VAL A 35 10.29 -1.69 6.87
CA VAL A 35 10.75 -1.08 8.11
C VAL A 35 10.70 -2.11 9.24
N GLN A 36 11.73 -2.15 10.07
CA GLN A 36 11.82 -3.11 11.18
C GLN A 36 11.52 -2.42 12.50
N VAL A 37 10.56 -2.96 13.25
CA VAL A 37 10.18 -2.48 14.58
C VAL A 37 10.29 -3.60 15.61
N LYS A 38 10.58 -3.26 16.87
CA LYS A 38 10.63 -4.22 17.97
C LYS A 38 9.21 -4.54 18.44
N ARG A 39 8.63 -5.61 17.93
CA ARG A 39 7.23 -5.96 18.20
C ARG A 39 7.04 -6.53 19.60
N PRO A 40 6.04 -6.05 20.38
CA PRO A 40 5.77 -6.54 21.73
C PRO A 40 5.25 -7.98 21.73
N ASP A 41 4.45 -8.36 20.74
CA ASP A 41 3.90 -9.70 20.56
C ASP A 41 4.96 -10.75 20.10
N ARG A 42 6.17 -10.30 19.78
CA ARG A 42 7.34 -11.13 19.41
C ARG A 42 8.52 -10.94 20.36
N ASN A 43 8.27 -10.69 21.62
CA ASN A 43 9.32 -10.50 22.65
C ASN A 43 10.38 -9.43 22.28
N GLY A 44 9.99 -8.40 21.53
CA GLY A 44 10.90 -7.34 21.08
C GLY A 44 11.78 -7.71 19.90
N GLU A 45 11.50 -8.80 19.20
CA GLU A 45 12.16 -9.13 17.94
C GLU A 45 11.91 -8.03 16.91
N LYS A 46 12.95 -7.68 16.15
CA LYS A 46 12.84 -6.74 15.02
C LYS A 46 12.26 -7.43 13.82
N ILE A 47 11.04 -7.04 13.45
CA ILE A 47 10.28 -7.59 12.33
C ILE A 47 9.43 -6.50 11.67
N ILE A 48 8.77 -6.83 10.58
CA ILE A 48 7.85 -5.92 9.87
C ILE A 48 6.82 -5.26 10.81
N PRO A 49 6.37 -4.02 10.52
CA PRO A 49 5.54 -3.25 11.43
C PRO A 49 4.04 -3.60 11.38
N TRP A 50 3.65 -4.69 10.75
CA TRP A 50 2.28 -5.20 10.69
C TRP A 50 2.19 -6.65 11.14
N ASP A 51 0.98 -7.22 11.12
CA ASP A 51 0.66 -8.55 11.65
C ASP A 51 0.93 -8.72 13.15
N TRP A 52 0.75 -7.66 13.93
CA TRP A 52 0.74 -7.80 15.38
C TRP A 52 -0.53 -8.54 15.80
N LEU A 53 -0.45 -9.27 16.91
CA LEU A 53 -1.64 -9.88 17.49
C LEU A 53 -2.70 -8.79 17.80
N PRO A 54 -3.99 -9.07 17.54
CA PRO A 54 -5.05 -8.06 17.67
C PRO A 54 -5.08 -7.39 19.05
N GLN A 55 -4.88 -8.14 20.12
CA GLN A 55 -4.87 -7.62 21.49
C GLN A 55 -3.68 -6.70 21.78
N ASP A 56 -2.66 -6.68 20.92
CA ASP A 56 -1.48 -5.82 21.11
C ASP A 56 -1.56 -4.54 20.29
N TRP A 57 -1.91 -4.61 19.01
CA TRP A 57 -1.97 -3.39 18.20
C TRP A 57 -3.23 -2.55 18.50
N THR A 58 -4.36 -3.16 18.87
CA THR A 58 -5.60 -2.42 19.15
C THR A 58 -5.61 -1.65 20.47
N LYS A 59 -4.64 -1.88 21.36
CA LYS A 59 -4.44 -1.05 22.57
C LYS A 59 -3.94 0.36 22.24
N GLU A 60 -3.32 0.52 21.10
CA GLU A 60 -2.70 1.76 20.69
C GLU A 60 -3.73 2.65 19.98
N GLU A 61 -4.42 3.50 20.72
CA GLU A 61 -5.47 4.38 20.18
C GLU A 61 -4.98 5.23 19.00
N ASN A 62 -3.72 5.68 19.04
CA ASN A 62 -3.11 6.46 17.97
C ASN A 62 -3.04 5.67 16.65
N PHE A 63 -2.96 4.34 16.68
CA PHE A 63 -2.91 3.53 15.47
C PHE A 63 -4.16 3.65 14.60
N PHE A 64 -5.28 4.07 15.17
CA PHE A 64 -6.51 4.32 14.41
C PHE A 64 -6.59 5.73 13.80
N ARG A 65 -5.63 6.59 14.11
CA ARG A 65 -5.62 7.99 13.66
C ARG A 65 -4.69 8.18 12.47
N PHE A 66 -5.19 8.82 11.41
CA PHE A 66 -4.38 9.18 10.25
C PHE A 66 -3.26 10.18 10.59
N ASP A 67 -3.52 11.10 11.52
CA ASP A 67 -2.65 12.22 11.85
C ASP A 67 -1.73 11.98 13.05
N ARG A 68 -1.78 10.79 13.68
CA ARG A 68 -1.02 10.45 14.89
C ARG A 68 -0.56 9.00 14.98
N TRP A 69 -0.77 8.18 13.99
CA TRP A 69 -0.44 6.75 14.03
C TRP A 69 1.01 6.44 14.37
N TRP A 70 1.90 7.38 14.08
CA TRP A 70 3.35 7.26 14.37
C TRP A 70 3.72 7.65 15.81
N ASP A 71 2.83 8.26 16.57
CA ASP A 71 3.05 8.70 17.95
C ASP A 71 3.00 7.49 18.90
N ASN A 72 4.05 6.67 18.81
CA ASN A 72 4.25 5.43 19.53
C ASN A 72 5.76 5.13 19.56
N ASP A 73 6.30 4.79 20.72
CA ASP A 73 7.74 4.61 20.94
C ASP A 73 8.35 3.55 20.02
N ILE A 74 7.64 2.45 19.77
CA ILE A 74 8.10 1.36 18.90
C ILE A 74 8.24 1.82 17.46
N LEU A 75 7.27 2.58 16.95
CA LEU A 75 7.30 3.10 15.60
C LEU A 75 8.32 4.21 15.43
N CYS A 76 8.48 5.06 16.45
CA CYS A 76 9.53 6.10 16.49
C CYS A 76 10.93 5.48 16.47
N GLU A 77 11.21 4.47 17.32
CA GLU A 77 12.50 3.76 17.30
C GLU A 77 12.78 3.12 15.94
N GLY A 78 11.76 2.56 15.31
CA GLY A 78 11.84 1.97 13.97
C GLY A 78 11.94 2.97 12.83
N LYS A 79 11.82 4.27 13.08
CA LYS A 79 11.81 5.35 12.06
C LYS A 79 10.71 5.16 11.01
N MET A 80 9.57 4.64 11.45
CA MET A 80 8.49 4.32 10.52
C MET A 80 7.91 5.57 9.86
N LYS A 81 7.86 6.69 10.59
CA LYS A 81 7.38 7.98 10.07
C LYS A 81 8.26 8.52 8.96
N GLU A 82 9.58 8.45 9.11
CA GLU A 82 10.53 8.91 8.08
C GLU A 82 10.39 8.10 6.79
N ALA A 83 10.24 6.76 6.92
CA ALA A 83 10.01 5.90 5.77
C ALA A 83 8.67 6.21 5.08
N TYR A 84 7.62 6.42 5.86
CA TYR A 84 6.31 6.83 5.36
C TYR A 84 6.39 8.15 4.59
N ASP A 85 7.05 9.18 5.16
CA ASP A 85 7.19 10.50 4.54
C ASP A 85 7.98 10.42 3.23
N TRP A 86 8.98 9.58 3.17
CA TRP A 86 9.74 9.36 1.94
C TRP A 86 8.88 8.76 0.83
N VAL A 87 8.08 7.74 1.15
CA VAL A 87 7.18 7.08 0.20
C VAL A 87 6.09 8.04 -0.28
N THR A 88 5.40 8.68 0.66
CA THR A 88 4.26 9.57 0.34
C THR A 88 4.70 10.86 -0.35
N GLY A 89 5.83 11.45 0.07
CA GLY A 89 6.40 12.59 -0.62
C GLY A 89 6.92 12.27 -2.02
N SER A 90 7.32 11.01 -2.27
CA SER A 90 7.68 10.55 -3.62
C SER A 90 6.44 10.37 -4.50
N LEU A 91 5.33 9.85 -3.94
CA LEU A 91 4.05 9.78 -4.62
C LEU A 91 3.54 11.18 -5.00
N ASP A 92 3.61 12.15 -4.05
CA ASP A 92 3.16 13.52 -4.32
C ASP A 92 3.94 14.18 -5.47
N LYS A 93 5.24 13.90 -5.64
CA LYS A 93 6.02 14.37 -6.81
C LYS A 93 5.48 13.79 -8.11
N VAL A 94 5.22 12.48 -8.15
CA VAL A 94 4.62 11.84 -9.32
C VAL A 94 3.26 12.43 -9.64
N LEU A 95 2.40 12.60 -8.64
CA LEU A 95 1.08 13.20 -8.84
C LEU A 95 1.16 14.65 -9.31
N ALA A 96 2.11 15.44 -8.82
CA ALA A 96 2.34 16.81 -9.25
C ALA A 96 2.79 16.88 -10.73
N GLU A 97 3.63 15.95 -11.21
CA GLU A 97 3.99 15.82 -12.63
C GLU A 97 2.77 15.56 -13.51
N HIS A 98 1.76 14.89 -12.96
CA HIS A 98 0.46 14.63 -13.60
C HIS A 98 -0.62 15.68 -13.27
N GLY A 99 -0.23 16.84 -12.71
CA GLY A 99 -1.12 17.97 -12.51
C GLY A 99 -1.90 17.98 -11.19
N TYR A 100 -1.64 17.05 -10.27
CA TYR A 100 -2.30 16.95 -8.96
C TYR A 100 -1.35 17.35 -7.83
N VAL A 101 -1.54 18.52 -7.25
CA VAL A 101 -0.74 19.04 -6.14
C VAL A 101 -1.51 18.91 -4.83
N ARG A 102 -0.96 18.22 -3.85
CA ARG A 102 -1.62 17.99 -2.56
C ARG A 102 -1.82 19.30 -1.79
N GLU A 103 -3.01 19.46 -1.23
CA GLU A 103 -3.39 20.56 -0.35
C GLU A 103 -4.20 20.00 0.83
N GLY A 104 -3.53 19.70 1.94
CA GLY A 104 -4.15 19.02 3.09
C GLY A 104 -4.62 17.61 2.72
N HIS A 105 -5.94 17.37 2.75
CA HIS A 105 -6.57 16.07 2.47
C HIS A 105 -7.19 15.97 1.07
N TYR A 106 -6.95 16.94 0.19
CA TYR A 106 -7.39 16.93 -1.20
C TYR A 106 -6.26 17.38 -2.13
N TYR A 107 -6.54 17.45 -3.44
CA TYR A 107 -5.56 17.83 -4.45
C TYR A 107 -6.05 19.03 -5.25
N ARG A 108 -5.14 19.99 -5.46
CA ARG A 108 -5.33 21.08 -6.41
C ARG A 108 -5.01 20.57 -7.81
N VAL A 109 -5.98 20.61 -8.71
CA VAL A 109 -5.77 20.24 -10.11
C VAL A 109 -5.18 21.43 -10.85
N LYS A 110 -3.94 21.32 -11.29
CA LYS A 110 -3.23 22.32 -12.08
C LYS A 110 -3.38 22.09 -13.57
N LYS A 111 -3.61 20.85 -13.96
CA LYS A 111 -3.80 20.42 -15.34
C LYS A 111 -4.75 19.24 -15.37
N GLU A 112 -5.89 19.42 -16.03
CA GLU A 112 -6.87 18.35 -16.28
C GLU A 112 -6.25 17.30 -17.21
N ASN A 113 -6.45 16.01 -16.90
CA ASN A 113 -6.00 14.89 -17.72
C ASN A 113 -6.77 13.61 -17.38
N GLU A 114 -6.64 12.61 -18.24
CA GLU A 114 -7.20 11.27 -18.08
C GLU A 114 -6.08 10.20 -17.94
N ASP A 115 -4.96 10.58 -17.35
CA ASP A 115 -3.80 9.70 -17.22
C ASP A 115 -4.13 8.49 -16.33
N THR A 116 -3.66 7.32 -16.75
CA THR A 116 -3.66 6.11 -15.93
C THR A 116 -2.25 5.84 -15.42
N LEU A 117 -2.07 5.92 -14.11
CA LEU A 117 -0.81 5.60 -13.43
C LEU A 117 -0.86 4.14 -12.93
N VAL A 118 0.12 3.33 -13.33
CA VAL A 118 0.21 1.94 -12.93
C VAL A 118 1.49 1.72 -12.12
N PHE A 119 1.31 1.21 -10.90
CA PHE A 119 2.41 0.92 -9.97
C PHE A 119 2.52 -0.59 -9.75
N PHE A 120 3.65 -1.17 -10.11
CA PHE A 120 3.99 -2.55 -9.76
C PHE A 120 4.85 -2.54 -8.50
N CYS A 121 4.25 -2.91 -7.38
CA CYS A 121 4.89 -2.79 -6.07
C CYS A 121 4.51 -3.97 -5.15
N HIS A 122 4.30 -3.73 -3.85
CA HIS A 122 4.13 -4.77 -2.84
C HIS A 122 3.01 -4.39 -1.89
N PHE A 123 2.60 -5.33 -1.03
CA PHE A 123 1.47 -5.16 -0.12
C PHE A 123 1.67 -3.99 0.85
N GLY A 124 2.76 -3.99 1.64
CA GLY A 124 2.97 -2.98 2.66
C GLY A 124 3.06 -1.56 2.06
N VAL A 125 3.86 -1.36 1.01
CA VAL A 125 3.94 -0.05 0.34
C VAL A 125 2.61 0.34 -0.29
N SER A 126 1.81 -0.59 -0.82
CA SER A 126 0.47 -0.29 -1.33
C SER A 126 -0.45 0.21 -0.22
N CYS A 127 -0.41 -0.40 0.96
CA CYS A 127 -1.15 0.09 2.14
C CYS A 127 -0.75 1.52 2.51
N ILE A 128 0.55 1.84 2.47
CA ILE A 128 1.04 3.21 2.73
C ILE A 128 0.49 4.20 1.69
N LEU A 129 0.59 3.89 0.40
CA LEU A 129 0.11 4.76 -0.68
C LEU A 129 -1.41 5.00 -0.58
N ILE A 130 -2.17 3.93 -0.38
CA ILE A 130 -3.63 3.99 -0.30
C ILE A 130 -4.07 4.73 0.96
N SER A 131 -3.48 4.44 2.12
CA SER A 131 -3.78 5.14 3.36
C SER A 131 -3.57 6.65 3.23
N TYR A 132 -2.49 7.05 2.55
CA TYR A 132 -2.17 8.45 2.30
C TYR A 132 -3.17 9.13 1.36
N LEU A 133 -3.54 8.47 0.25
CA LEU A 133 -4.50 9.01 -0.71
C LEU A 133 -5.91 9.16 -0.13
N LEU A 134 -6.31 8.24 0.75
CA LEU A 134 -7.64 8.20 1.36
C LEU A 134 -7.70 8.87 2.73
N SER A 135 -6.58 9.36 3.27
CA SER A 135 -6.48 9.96 4.61
C SER A 135 -7.02 9.02 5.72
N ILE A 136 -6.63 7.76 5.66
CA ILE A 136 -6.89 6.75 6.69
C ILE A 136 -5.59 6.28 7.33
N SER A 137 -5.65 5.71 8.53
CA SER A 137 -4.44 5.22 9.20
C SER A 137 -3.76 4.10 8.42
N PRO A 138 -2.44 4.18 8.16
CA PRO A 138 -1.70 3.07 7.57
C PRO A 138 -1.67 1.84 8.47
N MET A 139 -1.74 1.98 9.81
CA MET A 139 -1.79 0.84 10.73
C MET A 139 -3.09 0.06 10.57
N VAL A 140 -4.22 0.75 10.33
CA VAL A 140 -5.50 0.11 10.02
C VAL A 140 -5.41 -0.65 8.70
N MET A 141 -4.80 -0.06 7.67
CA MET A 141 -4.60 -0.74 6.38
C MET A 141 -3.72 -1.99 6.51
N LEU A 142 -2.59 -1.85 7.18
CA LEU A 142 -1.59 -2.90 7.34
C LEU A 142 -2.08 -4.11 8.16
N HIS A 143 -3.06 -3.90 9.08
CA HIS A 143 -3.55 -4.97 9.96
C HIS A 143 -4.89 -5.58 9.54
N ASN A 144 -5.71 -4.86 8.78
CA ASN A 144 -7.08 -5.31 8.47
C ASN A 144 -7.32 -5.59 6.99
N PHE A 145 -6.38 -5.26 6.11
CA PHE A 145 -6.54 -5.50 4.68
C PHE A 145 -5.62 -6.64 4.24
N CYS A 146 -6.04 -7.37 3.23
CA CYS A 146 -5.26 -8.45 2.63
C CYS A 146 -5.37 -8.35 1.11
N ALA A 147 -4.24 -8.47 0.43
CA ALA A 147 -4.18 -8.45 -1.03
C ALA A 147 -3.31 -9.60 -1.53
N ALA A 148 -3.87 -10.44 -2.37
CA ALA A 148 -3.14 -11.55 -2.97
C ALA A 148 -2.03 -11.04 -3.91
N PRO A 149 -0.92 -11.77 -4.06
CA PRO A 149 0.03 -11.53 -5.14
C PRO A 149 -0.69 -11.45 -6.49
N SER A 150 -0.25 -10.51 -7.32
CA SER A 150 -0.87 -10.18 -8.63
C SER A 150 -2.25 -9.53 -8.57
N SER A 151 -2.80 -9.27 -7.39
CA SER A 151 -4.06 -8.53 -7.29
C SER A 151 -3.92 -7.07 -7.75
N VAL A 152 -5.04 -6.46 -8.11
CA VAL A 152 -5.11 -5.07 -8.59
C VAL A 152 -5.96 -4.25 -7.64
N SER A 153 -5.42 -3.14 -7.15
CA SER A 153 -6.18 -2.14 -6.40
C SER A 153 -6.32 -0.88 -7.25
N THR A 154 -7.52 -0.33 -7.32
CA THR A 154 -7.85 0.78 -8.22
C THR A 154 -8.39 1.96 -7.43
N LEU A 155 -7.76 3.11 -7.64
CA LEU A 155 -8.24 4.40 -7.16
C LEU A 155 -8.51 5.30 -8.37
N VAL A 156 -9.53 6.12 -8.26
CA VAL A 156 -9.90 7.10 -9.27
C VAL A 156 -9.93 8.49 -8.66
N THR A 157 -9.58 9.49 -9.44
CA THR A 157 -9.76 10.88 -9.05
C THR A 157 -11.20 11.30 -9.31
N GLU A 158 -11.76 12.09 -8.42
CA GLU A 158 -13.05 12.75 -8.62
C GLU A 158 -12.88 14.25 -8.46
N GLU A 159 -13.23 15.00 -9.52
CA GLU A 159 -13.23 16.45 -9.55
C GLU A 159 -14.67 16.95 -9.72
N ARG A 160 -15.40 17.13 -8.63
CA ARG A 160 -16.79 17.68 -8.68
C ARG A 160 -16.84 19.21 -8.67
N ARG A 161 -15.72 19.86 -8.40
CA ARG A 161 -15.52 21.30 -8.52
C ARG A 161 -14.21 21.55 -9.21
N LYS A 162 -14.22 22.47 -10.16
CA LYS A 162 -13.03 22.80 -10.95
C LYS A 162 -11.83 23.10 -10.06
N GLY A 163 -10.74 22.41 -10.32
CA GLY A 163 -9.47 22.59 -9.63
C GLY A 163 -9.36 21.89 -8.27
N ILE A 164 -10.36 21.08 -7.85
CA ILE A 164 -10.35 20.37 -6.56
C ILE A 164 -10.69 18.90 -6.78
N ALA A 165 -9.72 18.03 -6.56
CA ALA A 165 -9.89 16.59 -6.69
C ALA A 165 -9.63 15.84 -5.38
N SER A 166 -10.30 14.70 -5.22
CA SER A 166 -10.01 13.69 -4.21
C SER A 166 -9.86 12.33 -4.86
N PHE A 167 -9.23 11.39 -4.15
CA PHE A 167 -9.16 10.00 -4.59
C PHE A 167 -10.31 9.18 -3.99
N ARG A 168 -10.85 8.28 -4.79
CA ARG A 168 -11.82 7.26 -4.37
C ARG A 168 -11.31 5.88 -4.72
N MET A 169 -11.37 4.95 -3.79
CA MET A 169 -11.06 3.56 -4.04
C MET A 169 -12.27 2.86 -4.63
N SER A 170 -12.12 2.31 -5.83
CA SER A 170 -13.16 1.51 -6.49
C SER A 170 -12.99 0.01 -6.25
N SER A 171 -11.75 -0.46 -6.02
CA SER A 171 -11.47 -1.85 -5.65
C SER A 171 -10.16 -1.98 -4.89
N PHE A 172 -10.08 -2.97 -3.99
CA PHE A 172 -8.87 -3.36 -3.29
C PHE A 172 -8.62 -4.85 -3.46
N GLY A 173 -7.41 -5.22 -3.89
CA GLY A 173 -7.01 -6.61 -3.96
C GLY A 173 -7.79 -7.46 -4.97
N ASP A 174 -8.32 -6.86 -6.03
CA ASP A 174 -9.10 -7.56 -7.06
C ASP A 174 -8.26 -8.63 -7.76
N ILE A 175 -8.78 -9.86 -7.78
CA ILE A 175 -8.19 -11.04 -8.44
C ILE A 175 -9.13 -11.65 -9.49
N SER A 176 -10.10 -10.90 -9.99
CA SER A 176 -11.08 -11.37 -10.99
C SER A 176 -10.42 -11.92 -12.26
N HIS A 177 -9.27 -11.33 -12.64
CA HIS A 177 -8.48 -11.82 -13.78
C HIS A 177 -7.88 -13.23 -13.56
N LEU A 178 -7.54 -13.60 -12.31
CA LEU A 178 -7.08 -14.94 -11.98
C LEU A 178 -8.24 -15.94 -12.13
N TYR A 179 -9.40 -15.62 -11.55
CA TYR A 179 -10.60 -16.47 -11.66
C TYR A 179 -11.06 -16.63 -13.11
N ALA A 180 -10.99 -15.57 -13.92
CA ALA A 180 -11.35 -15.66 -15.34
C ALA A 180 -10.47 -16.64 -16.12
N HIS A 181 -9.29 -16.97 -15.63
CA HIS A 181 -8.35 -17.93 -16.21
C HIS A 181 -8.21 -19.22 -15.41
N ASN A 182 -9.10 -19.48 -14.44
CA ASN A 182 -9.05 -20.63 -13.53
C ASN A 182 -7.71 -20.75 -12.76
N GLU A 183 -7.06 -19.61 -12.49
CA GLU A 183 -5.81 -19.56 -11.72
C GLU A 183 -6.13 -19.30 -10.24
N PRO A 184 -5.77 -20.19 -9.31
CA PRO A 184 -6.03 -19.98 -7.90
C PRO A 184 -5.13 -18.86 -7.33
N PRO A 185 -5.60 -18.09 -6.35
CA PRO A 185 -4.75 -17.12 -5.66
C PRO A 185 -3.62 -17.83 -4.90
N ALA A 186 -2.46 -17.15 -4.82
CA ALA A 186 -1.29 -17.68 -4.12
C ALA A 186 -1.57 -17.96 -2.64
N PHE A 187 -0.98 -19.04 -2.11
CA PHE A 187 -1.11 -19.41 -0.69
C PHE A 187 -0.69 -18.28 0.26
N ALA A 188 0.33 -17.51 -0.10
CA ALA A 188 0.83 -16.37 0.69
C ALA A 188 -0.22 -15.28 0.98
N ALA A 189 -1.36 -15.28 0.27
CA ALA A 189 -2.48 -14.36 0.52
C ALA A 189 -3.49 -14.90 1.53
N ARG A 190 -3.32 -16.13 1.99
CA ARG A 190 -4.24 -16.75 2.94
C ARG A 190 -3.96 -16.28 4.36
N PHE A 191 -4.98 -16.27 5.16
CA PHE A 191 -4.91 -16.05 6.60
C PHE A 191 -5.65 -17.18 7.32
N CYS A 192 -5.31 -17.39 8.58
CA CYS A 192 -5.89 -18.44 9.40
C CYS A 192 -7.31 -18.03 9.85
N GLU A 193 -8.35 -18.60 9.26
CA GLU A 193 -9.75 -18.31 9.61
C GLU A 193 -10.16 -18.90 10.95
N THR A 194 -9.58 -20.05 11.32
CA THR A 194 -9.84 -20.71 12.59
C THR A 194 -8.53 -21.19 13.23
N TYR A 195 -8.43 -21.09 14.55
CA TYR A 195 -7.21 -21.45 15.28
C TYR A 195 -6.73 -22.88 14.99
N ASP A 196 -7.64 -23.81 14.85
CA ASP A 196 -7.32 -25.23 14.66
C ASP A 196 -6.91 -25.59 13.22
N ASN A 197 -7.12 -24.69 12.25
CA ASN A 197 -6.75 -24.93 10.87
C ASN A 197 -5.27 -24.65 10.62
N LYS A 198 -4.42 -25.65 10.90
CA LYS A 198 -2.97 -25.54 10.72
C LYS A 198 -2.51 -25.44 9.26
N GLN A 199 -3.38 -25.75 8.29
CA GLN A 199 -3.04 -25.67 6.86
C GLN A 199 -3.09 -24.24 6.31
N GLN A 200 -3.72 -23.33 7.04
CA GLN A 200 -3.84 -21.90 6.67
C GLN A 200 -2.91 -20.99 7.49
N ARG A 201 -2.17 -21.54 8.43
CA ARG A 201 -1.25 -20.75 9.27
C ARG A 201 0.06 -20.48 8.55
N HIS A 202 0.61 -19.30 8.80
CA HIS A 202 1.91 -18.84 8.32
C HIS A 202 2.97 -18.70 9.46
N ASP A 203 2.57 -18.93 10.70
CA ASP A 203 3.36 -18.83 11.93
C ASP A 203 3.81 -20.21 12.45
#